data_0f5c3e992c2ce871b342ccd08dacfabe
#
_entry.id   0f5c3e992c2ce871b342ccd08dacfabe
#
_cell.length_a   1.000
_cell.length_b   1.000
_cell.length_c   1.000
_cell.angle_alpha   90.00
_cell.angle_beta   90.00
_cell.angle_gamma   90.00
#
_symmetry.space_group_name_H-M   'P 1'
#
loop_
_entity.id
_entity.type
_entity.pdbx_description
1 polymer ?
#
loop_
_entity_poly.entity_id
_entity_poly.type
_entity_poly.pdbx_seq_one_letter_code
_entity_poly.pdbx_strand_id
1 'polypeptide(L)'
;MSILFSEARIGSMTLKNRFVRSATWENMATEDGHMTAKLYDIYEELAKGEVGLIVTGYANIVEEEKPNAGMMGIYNDSFIEEYKKLTELVHQYDSKIVMQIAYGGTKTTYNVGERVIFAPSDVPERGTNTQGKAMTKDDIDYIVKAFALASKRAQEAGFDSVEIHAAHTYLINQFLSPYYNRREDEYGGSLENRMRLLLEIYSETRTLVGDAFPILVKLTATEFFDGGLTFDETRIVCKKLEEVGVDAIIVSGNIHGKANELVGERFDGYTLQEEGYFHEYGQVISQDIHIPVITVGGLRDIDAIENIADNTNIQFFAVSRPLLAEPQLIKRWKEGNRAPVDCERCSKCRTKRGNFCVVYKNRNRRS
;
A
#
# COMPACT_ATOMS: atom_id res chain seq x y z
N MET A 1 -13.30 -5.55 -26.51
CA MET A 1 -13.09 -5.99 -25.13
C MET A 1 -12.33 -4.86 -24.45
N SER A 2 -12.73 -4.40 -23.26
CA SER A 2 -12.07 -3.29 -22.58
C SER A 2 -10.60 -3.60 -22.31
N ILE A 3 -9.72 -2.61 -22.45
CA ILE A 3 -8.28 -2.74 -22.14
C ILE A 3 -8.04 -3.20 -20.69
N LEU A 4 -8.98 -2.91 -19.78
CA LEU A 4 -8.90 -3.29 -18.36
C LEU A 4 -8.79 -4.80 -18.15
N PHE A 5 -9.35 -5.59 -19.05
CA PHE A 5 -9.33 -7.06 -19.01
C PHE A 5 -8.27 -7.68 -19.94
N SER A 6 -7.38 -6.89 -20.53
CA SER A 6 -6.24 -7.38 -21.29
C SER A 6 -5.05 -7.65 -20.38
N GLU A 7 -4.20 -8.60 -20.77
CA GLU A 7 -2.93 -8.84 -20.12
C GLU A 7 -2.07 -7.57 -20.10
N ALA A 8 -1.29 -7.42 -19.02
CA ALA A 8 -0.32 -6.33 -18.87
C ALA A 8 0.87 -6.79 -18.02
N ARG A 9 1.97 -6.04 -18.03
CA ARG A 9 3.21 -6.42 -17.34
C ARG A 9 3.65 -5.37 -16.33
N ILE A 10 4.21 -5.85 -15.21
CA ILE A 10 4.97 -5.07 -14.23
C ILE A 10 6.29 -5.82 -14.02
N GLY A 11 7.41 -5.26 -14.46
CA GLY A 11 8.69 -5.97 -14.44
C GLY A 11 8.58 -7.34 -15.12
N SER A 12 8.95 -8.40 -14.40
CA SER A 12 8.85 -9.79 -14.86
C SER A 12 7.44 -10.40 -14.74
N MET A 13 6.52 -9.75 -13.98
CA MET A 13 5.16 -10.27 -13.78
C MET A 13 4.27 -10.02 -15.00
N THR A 14 3.57 -11.04 -15.47
CA THR A 14 2.43 -10.91 -16.39
C THR A 14 1.13 -11.04 -15.59
N LEU A 15 0.25 -10.05 -15.71
CA LEU A 15 -1.04 -9.98 -15.04
C LEU A 15 -2.16 -10.23 -16.05
N LYS A 16 -3.14 -11.06 -15.69
CA LYS A 16 -4.30 -11.41 -16.53
C LYS A 16 -5.26 -10.26 -16.80
N ASN A 17 -5.16 -9.16 -16.06
CA ASN A 17 -5.93 -7.92 -16.24
C ASN A 17 -5.25 -6.76 -15.49
N ARG A 18 -5.82 -5.55 -15.58
CA ARG A 18 -5.25 -4.32 -15.02
C ARG A 18 -5.81 -3.93 -13.65
N PHE A 19 -6.56 -4.82 -13.01
CA PHE A 19 -7.11 -4.58 -11.68
C PHE A 19 -6.18 -5.08 -10.58
N VAL A 20 -5.95 -4.19 -9.62
CA VAL A 20 -5.12 -4.44 -8.44
C VAL A 20 -6.00 -4.37 -7.19
N ARG A 21 -5.94 -5.35 -6.31
CA ARG A 21 -6.43 -5.18 -4.95
C ARG A 21 -5.39 -4.39 -4.18
N SER A 22 -5.68 -3.12 -3.88
CA SER A 22 -4.81 -2.29 -3.07
C SER A 22 -4.62 -2.87 -1.67
N ALA A 23 -3.43 -2.72 -1.12
CA ALA A 23 -3.17 -3.10 0.26
C ALA A 23 -4.27 -2.59 1.21
N THR A 24 -4.86 -3.47 1.96
CA THR A 24 -5.94 -3.18 2.89
C THR A 24 -5.70 -3.96 4.17
N TRP A 25 -5.58 -3.27 5.27
CA TRP A 25 -5.39 -3.92 6.57
C TRP A 25 -6.61 -4.77 6.94
N GLU A 26 -6.43 -6.07 7.09
CA GLU A 26 -7.49 -7.02 7.42
C GLU A 26 -7.77 -7.07 8.92
N ASN A 27 -6.79 -6.77 9.78
CA ASN A 27 -6.92 -6.88 11.24
C ASN A 27 -7.35 -8.30 11.66
N MET A 28 -6.73 -9.33 11.10
CA MET A 28 -7.11 -10.73 11.31
C MET A 28 -5.93 -11.68 11.54
N ALA A 29 -4.68 -11.19 11.52
CA ALA A 29 -3.53 -11.98 11.93
C ALA A 29 -3.54 -12.20 13.44
N THR A 30 -2.78 -13.18 13.91
CA THR A 30 -2.54 -13.41 15.33
C THR A 30 -1.80 -12.22 15.96
N GLU A 31 -1.64 -12.21 17.27
CA GLU A 31 -0.95 -11.11 17.94
C GLU A 31 0.52 -10.99 17.51
N ASP A 32 1.17 -12.10 17.26
CA ASP A 32 2.54 -12.21 16.75
C ASP A 32 2.64 -12.11 15.22
N GLY A 33 1.54 -11.85 14.52
CA GLY A 33 1.51 -11.56 13.09
C GLY A 33 1.34 -12.77 12.16
N HIS A 34 1.11 -13.96 12.68
CA HIS A 34 0.92 -15.18 11.89
C HIS A 34 -0.46 -15.23 11.20
N MET A 35 -0.52 -15.96 10.10
CA MET A 35 -1.73 -16.17 9.30
C MET A 35 -2.82 -16.89 10.08
N THR A 36 -4.05 -16.50 9.86
CA THR A 36 -5.24 -17.21 10.33
C THR A 36 -6.02 -17.80 9.16
N ALA A 37 -6.87 -18.79 9.41
CA ALA A 37 -7.75 -19.35 8.37
C ALA A 37 -8.57 -18.26 7.64
N LYS A 38 -9.03 -17.23 8.37
CA LYS A 38 -9.79 -16.11 7.77
C LYS A 38 -8.98 -15.30 6.75
N LEU A 39 -7.67 -15.16 6.96
CA LEU A 39 -6.81 -14.45 5.99
C LEU A 39 -6.67 -15.27 4.71
N TYR A 40 -6.46 -16.59 4.81
CA TYR A 40 -6.46 -17.47 3.62
C TYR A 40 -7.77 -17.36 2.85
N ASP A 41 -8.92 -17.44 3.54
CA ASP A 41 -10.25 -17.33 2.92
C ASP A 41 -10.40 -16.01 2.14
N ILE A 42 -9.96 -14.87 2.72
CA ILE A 42 -10.05 -13.55 2.06
C ILE A 42 -9.24 -13.53 0.76
N TYR A 43 -7.99 -14.00 0.80
CA TYR A 43 -7.11 -13.97 -0.36
C TYR A 43 -7.58 -14.96 -1.44
N GLU A 44 -8.08 -16.12 -1.05
CA GLU A 44 -8.68 -17.07 -1.97
C GLU A 44 -9.92 -16.49 -2.68
N GLU A 45 -10.83 -15.85 -1.94
CA GLU A 45 -12.02 -15.21 -2.54
C GLU A 45 -11.66 -14.06 -3.52
N LEU A 46 -10.62 -13.29 -3.23
CA LEU A 46 -10.11 -12.27 -4.16
C LEU A 46 -9.53 -12.91 -5.43
N ALA A 47 -8.80 -14.00 -5.31
CA ALA A 47 -8.21 -14.71 -6.44
C ALA A 47 -9.30 -15.41 -7.30
N LYS A 48 -10.31 -16.03 -6.67
CA LYS A 48 -11.54 -16.54 -7.34
C LYS A 48 -12.31 -15.43 -8.04
N GLY A 49 -12.25 -14.21 -7.50
CA GLY A 49 -12.84 -12.99 -8.06
C GLY A 49 -12.08 -12.42 -9.24
N GLU A 50 -11.07 -13.13 -9.75
CA GLU A 50 -10.27 -12.76 -10.92
C GLU A 50 -9.47 -11.45 -10.77
N VAL A 51 -9.12 -11.03 -9.56
CA VAL A 51 -8.21 -9.90 -9.35
C VAL A 51 -6.84 -10.23 -9.97
N GLY A 52 -6.33 -9.36 -10.85
CA GLY A 52 -5.07 -9.59 -11.56
C GLY A 52 -3.85 -9.57 -10.64
N LEU A 53 -3.79 -8.57 -9.74
CA LEU A 53 -2.74 -8.41 -8.74
C LEU A 53 -3.35 -8.19 -7.35
N ILE A 54 -2.95 -8.98 -6.38
CA ILE A 54 -3.40 -8.86 -5.00
C ILE A 54 -2.25 -8.34 -4.15
N VAL A 55 -2.33 -7.09 -3.68
CA VAL A 55 -1.41 -6.59 -2.66
C VAL A 55 -1.99 -6.93 -1.29
N THR A 56 -1.22 -7.60 -0.45
CA THR A 56 -1.64 -7.99 0.89
C THR A 56 -1.92 -6.76 1.78
N GLY A 57 -2.56 -6.97 2.92
CA GLY A 57 -2.41 -6.04 4.04
C GLY A 57 -0.93 -5.87 4.37
N TYR A 58 -0.55 -4.72 4.90
CA TYR A 58 0.84 -4.46 5.19
C TYR A 58 1.38 -5.39 6.30
N ALA A 59 2.61 -5.87 6.11
CA ALA A 59 3.32 -6.71 7.07
C ALA A 59 4.41 -5.90 7.80
N ASN A 60 4.54 -6.09 9.12
CA ASN A 60 5.62 -5.48 9.88
C ASN A 60 6.94 -6.23 9.66
N ILE A 61 8.01 -5.47 9.55
CA ILE A 61 9.36 -5.95 9.18
C ILE A 61 10.27 -6.21 10.39
N VAL A 62 9.85 -5.79 11.57
CA VAL A 62 10.52 -6.01 12.84
C VAL A 62 9.51 -6.46 13.89
N GLU A 63 9.94 -7.29 14.85
CA GLU A 63 9.07 -7.83 15.87
C GLU A 63 8.58 -6.74 16.85
N GLU A 64 9.46 -5.80 17.16
CA GLU A 64 9.23 -4.77 18.17
C GLU A 64 8.19 -3.73 17.74
N GLU A 65 7.90 -3.60 16.42
CA GLU A 65 7.03 -2.56 15.94
C GLU A 65 6.01 -3.06 14.92
N LYS A 66 4.75 -2.79 15.20
CA LYS A 66 3.65 -2.86 14.22
C LYS A 66 2.70 -1.68 14.45
N PRO A 67 2.26 -0.99 13.40
CA PRO A 67 1.41 0.20 13.57
C PRO A 67 -0.01 -0.12 14.08
N ASN A 68 -0.52 -1.32 13.86
CA ASN A 68 -1.88 -1.69 14.22
C ASN A 68 -1.97 -3.15 14.70
N ALA A 69 -2.98 -3.46 15.52
CA ALA A 69 -3.29 -4.83 15.96
C ALA A 69 -3.68 -5.74 14.78
N GLY A 70 -3.49 -7.05 14.92
CA GLY A 70 -3.91 -8.04 13.91
C GLY A 70 -3.28 -7.84 12.54
N MET A 71 -2.14 -7.20 12.49
CA MET A 71 -1.33 -6.98 11.29
C MET A 71 -0.47 -8.22 11.03
N MET A 72 -0.26 -8.57 9.77
CA MET A 72 0.66 -9.66 9.39
C MET A 72 2.11 -9.28 9.69
N GLY A 73 2.97 -10.27 9.95
CA GLY A 73 4.41 -10.11 10.16
C GLY A 73 5.24 -10.77 9.05
N ILE A 74 6.48 -10.31 8.89
CA ILE A 74 7.51 -10.92 8.02
C ILE A 74 8.91 -10.71 8.62
N TYR A 75 9.00 -10.47 9.92
CA TYR A 75 10.22 -10.07 10.60
C TYR A 75 11.21 -11.22 10.85
N ASN A 76 10.81 -12.48 10.71
CA ASN A 76 11.69 -13.65 10.81
C ASN A 76 11.27 -14.77 9.85
N ASP A 77 12.03 -15.85 9.81
CA ASP A 77 11.85 -16.92 8.82
C ASP A 77 10.67 -17.87 9.13
N SER A 78 10.09 -17.82 10.34
CA SER A 78 8.93 -18.65 10.70
C SER A 78 7.69 -18.40 9.84
N PHE A 79 7.61 -17.21 9.24
CA PHE A 79 6.52 -16.81 8.35
C PHE A 79 6.59 -17.44 6.96
N ILE A 80 7.75 -17.92 6.50
CA ILE A 80 7.96 -18.35 5.11
C ILE A 80 7.02 -19.49 4.71
N GLU A 81 6.93 -20.53 5.52
CA GLU A 81 6.14 -21.72 5.18
C GLU A 81 4.62 -21.48 5.17
N GLU A 82 4.11 -20.58 6.01
CA GLU A 82 2.70 -20.21 5.96
C GLU A 82 2.38 -19.33 4.75
N TYR A 83 3.29 -18.43 4.37
CA TYR A 83 3.11 -17.62 3.17
C TYR A 83 3.30 -18.39 1.87
N LYS A 84 4.11 -19.44 1.82
CA LYS A 84 4.13 -20.38 0.67
C LYS A 84 2.74 -20.96 0.41
N LYS A 85 2.03 -21.38 1.46
CA LYS A 85 0.65 -21.88 1.32
C LYS A 85 -0.28 -20.80 0.76
N LEU A 86 -0.09 -19.54 1.15
CA LEU A 86 -0.88 -18.43 0.65
C LEU A 86 -0.60 -18.15 -0.83
N THR A 87 0.68 -18.07 -1.21
CA THR A 87 1.07 -17.78 -2.59
C THR A 87 0.65 -18.90 -3.53
N GLU A 88 0.85 -20.17 -3.15
CA GLU A 88 0.37 -21.34 -3.89
C GLU A 88 -1.15 -21.33 -4.06
N LEU A 89 -1.91 -20.97 -3.01
CA LEU A 89 -3.36 -20.87 -3.06
C LEU A 89 -3.82 -19.82 -4.08
N VAL A 90 -3.21 -18.62 -4.06
CA VAL A 90 -3.56 -17.52 -4.97
C VAL A 90 -3.17 -17.85 -6.42
N HIS A 91 -2.01 -18.47 -6.63
CA HIS A 91 -1.53 -18.86 -7.95
C HIS A 91 -2.41 -19.91 -8.65
N GLN A 92 -3.15 -20.75 -7.90
CA GLN A 92 -4.12 -21.69 -8.49
C GLN A 92 -5.19 -21.01 -9.34
N TYR A 93 -5.44 -19.71 -9.12
CA TYR A 93 -6.43 -18.90 -9.83
C TYR A 93 -5.80 -17.93 -10.83
N ASP A 94 -4.53 -18.13 -11.18
CA ASP A 94 -3.79 -17.25 -12.11
C ASP A 94 -3.79 -15.76 -11.68
N SER A 95 -3.84 -15.50 -10.38
CA SER A 95 -3.66 -14.18 -9.79
C SER A 95 -2.23 -14.02 -9.29
N LYS A 96 -1.66 -12.82 -9.41
CA LYS A 96 -0.37 -12.47 -8.82
C LYS A 96 -0.56 -11.91 -7.42
N ILE A 97 0.42 -12.14 -6.54
CA ILE A 97 0.36 -11.68 -5.14
C ILE A 97 1.65 -10.95 -4.75
N VAL A 98 1.48 -9.80 -4.12
CA VAL A 98 2.54 -8.88 -3.68
C VAL A 98 2.42 -8.66 -2.18
N MET A 99 3.51 -8.76 -1.44
CA MET A 99 3.51 -8.41 -0.03
C MET A 99 3.82 -6.92 0.15
N GLN A 100 2.92 -6.16 0.79
CA GLN A 100 3.26 -4.81 1.24
C GLN A 100 4.01 -4.90 2.56
N ILE A 101 5.21 -4.33 2.61
CA ILE A 101 6.07 -4.28 3.79
C ILE A 101 6.16 -2.85 4.34
N ALA A 102 6.07 -2.70 5.65
CA ALA A 102 5.95 -1.40 6.28
C ALA A 102 6.60 -1.31 7.67
N TYR A 103 6.99 -0.09 8.03
CA TYR A 103 7.29 0.35 9.38
C TYR A 103 6.48 1.62 9.67
N GLY A 104 5.73 1.63 10.76
CA GLY A 104 4.72 2.67 11.01
C GLY A 104 5.27 4.04 11.36
N GLY A 105 6.45 4.12 11.96
CA GLY A 105 6.93 5.39 12.52
C GLY A 105 5.96 5.93 13.57
N THR A 106 5.86 7.24 13.70
CA THR A 106 4.91 7.86 14.64
C THR A 106 3.44 7.64 14.30
N LYS A 107 3.16 7.05 13.12
CA LYS A 107 1.78 6.72 12.69
C LYS A 107 1.19 5.53 13.44
N THR A 108 1.97 4.81 14.20
CA THR A 108 1.49 3.69 15.02
C THR A 108 0.48 4.16 16.09
N THR A 109 -0.52 3.32 16.34
CA THR A 109 -1.50 3.50 17.43
C THR A 109 -1.52 2.28 18.38
N TYR A 110 -0.71 1.27 18.09
CA TYR A 110 -0.67 0.01 18.83
C TYR A 110 0.47 0.02 19.83
N ASN A 111 0.17 -0.26 21.12
CA ASN A 111 1.11 -0.33 22.24
C ASN A 111 2.04 0.89 22.35
N VAL A 112 1.48 2.08 22.13
CA VAL A 112 2.22 3.35 22.29
C VAL A 112 2.62 3.52 23.76
N GLY A 113 3.94 3.81 24.01
CA GLY A 113 4.50 3.94 25.35
C GLY A 113 5.13 2.64 25.90
N GLU A 114 4.91 1.49 25.26
CA GLU A 114 5.50 0.20 25.66
C GLU A 114 6.78 -0.15 24.89
N ARG A 115 7.13 0.64 23.88
CA ARG A 115 8.24 0.37 22.95
C ARG A 115 8.84 1.65 22.37
N VAL A 116 10.04 1.53 21.80
CA VAL A 116 10.65 2.61 21.01
C VAL A 116 9.96 2.72 19.66
N ILE A 117 9.53 3.92 19.30
CA ILE A 117 8.96 4.25 17.99
C ILE A 117 9.99 5.11 17.28
N PHE A 118 10.55 4.63 16.18
CA PHE A 118 11.51 5.38 15.37
C PHE A 118 10.82 6.44 14.51
N ALA A 119 11.48 7.59 14.36
CA ALA A 119 11.04 8.69 13.54
C ALA A 119 12.26 9.41 12.91
N PRO A 120 12.10 10.21 11.85
CA PRO A 120 13.21 11.02 11.36
C PRO A 120 13.69 12.06 12.39
N SER A 121 12.76 12.63 13.17
CA SER A 121 13.02 13.69 14.16
C SER A 121 11.98 13.59 15.29
N ASP A 122 12.19 14.35 16.36
CA ASP A 122 11.29 14.41 17.52
C ASP A 122 10.03 15.26 17.24
N VAL A 123 9.36 14.97 16.12
CA VAL A 123 8.11 15.62 15.72
C VAL A 123 6.96 14.66 15.95
N PRO A 124 5.95 15.03 16.78
CA PRO A 124 4.82 14.15 17.04
C PRO A 124 3.94 14.00 15.80
N GLU A 125 3.26 12.86 15.71
CA GLU A 125 2.28 12.61 14.66
C GLU A 125 1.08 13.56 14.79
N ARG A 126 0.67 14.19 13.69
CA ARG A 126 -0.37 15.24 13.69
C ARG A 126 -1.74 14.79 14.21
N GLY A 127 -2.11 13.54 13.97
CA GLY A 127 -3.44 13.04 14.30
C GLY A 127 -3.56 12.45 15.71
N THR A 128 -2.49 11.84 16.21
CA THR A 128 -2.49 11.06 17.45
C THR A 128 -1.58 11.64 18.55
N ASN A 129 -0.71 12.60 18.22
CA ASN A 129 0.36 13.10 19.07
C ASN A 129 1.37 12.03 19.53
N THR A 130 1.44 10.91 18.82
CA THR A 130 2.42 9.85 19.11
C THR A 130 3.83 10.41 18.92
N GLN A 131 4.65 10.29 19.95
CA GLN A 131 6.06 10.71 19.93
C GLN A 131 6.93 9.59 19.36
N GLY A 132 7.96 9.98 18.58
CA GLY A 132 9.00 9.09 18.11
C GLY A 132 10.36 9.48 18.65
N LYS A 133 11.29 8.54 18.61
CA LYS A 133 12.72 8.76 18.85
C LYS A 133 13.38 9.09 17.51
N ALA A 134 14.07 10.21 17.41
CA ALA A 134 14.91 10.51 16.26
C ALA A 134 15.94 9.39 16.03
N MET A 135 15.96 8.82 14.82
CA MET A 135 16.84 7.71 14.49
C MET A 135 18.31 8.15 14.43
N THR A 136 19.18 7.33 15.00
CA THR A 136 20.64 7.39 14.76
C THR A 136 20.96 6.75 13.40
N LYS A 137 22.20 6.86 12.94
CA LYS A 137 22.66 6.14 11.73
C LYS A 137 22.51 4.62 11.89
N ASP A 138 22.85 4.07 13.05
CA ASP A 138 22.69 2.64 13.34
C ASP A 138 21.23 2.19 13.31
N ASP A 139 20.29 3.03 13.84
CA ASP A 139 18.85 2.78 13.73
C ASP A 139 18.39 2.77 12.27
N ILE A 140 18.92 3.66 11.42
CA ILE A 140 18.62 3.73 9.99
C ILE A 140 19.14 2.45 9.29
N ASP A 141 20.39 2.06 9.53
CA ASP A 141 21.00 0.87 8.94
C ASP A 141 20.25 -0.41 9.36
N TYR A 142 19.76 -0.47 10.61
CA TYR A 142 18.91 -1.56 11.09
C TYR A 142 17.59 -1.64 10.29
N ILE A 143 16.90 -0.53 10.09
CA ILE A 143 15.64 -0.48 9.35
C ILE A 143 15.84 -0.80 7.86
N VAL A 144 16.89 -0.29 7.23
CA VAL A 144 17.24 -0.61 5.84
C VAL A 144 17.40 -2.13 5.66
N LYS A 145 18.18 -2.77 6.54
CA LYS A 145 18.36 -4.23 6.53
C LYS A 145 17.06 -4.99 6.80
N ALA A 146 16.22 -4.49 7.71
CA ALA A 146 14.94 -5.13 8.03
C ALA A 146 14.00 -5.16 6.81
N PHE A 147 13.89 -4.06 6.04
CA PHE A 147 13.13 -4.03 4.79
C PHE A 147 13.69 -5.02 3.75
N ALA A 148 14.99 -5.05 3.57
CA ALA A 148 15.64 -5.94 2.62
C ALA A 148 15.45 -7.43 2.98
N LEU A 149 15.63 -7.80 4.26
CA LEU A 149 15.39 -9.16 4.75
C LEU A 149 13.91 -9.55 4.65
N ALA A 150 12.98 -8.64 4.95
CA ALA A 150 11.55 -8.87 4.76
C ALA A 150 11.22 -9.16 3.28
N SER A 151 11.81 -8.40 2.36
CA SER A 151 11.67 -8.63 0.91
C SER A 151 12.23 -9.97 0.48
N LYS A 152 13.38 -10.38 1.03
CA LYS A 152 13.97 -11.70 0.75
C LYS A 152 13.08 -12.84 1.22
N ARG A 153 12.52 -12.74 2.43
CA ARG A 153 11.55 -13.74 2.95
C ARG A 153 10.29 -13.80 2.09
N ALA A 154 9.77 -12.65 1.63
CA ALA A 154 8.63 -12.62 0.72
C ALA A 154 8.96 -13.35 -0.61
N GLN A 155 10.14 -13.12 -1.19
CA GLN A 155 10.61 -13.85 -2.37
C GLN A 155 10.68 -15.36 -2.11
N GLU A 156 11.28 -15.79 -1.00
CA GLU A 156 11.40 -17.20 -0.60
C GLU A 156 10.05 -17.86 -0.31
N ALA A 157 9.07 -17.07 0.12
CA ALA A 157 7.69 -17.49 0.32
C ALA A 157 6.85 -17.53 -0.97
N GLY A 158 7.45 -17.24 -2.14
CA GLY A 158 6.80 -17.35 -3.43
C GLY A 158 5.92 -16.15 -3.82
N PHE A 159 6.03 -15.01 -3.14
CA PHE A 159 5.41 -13.78 -3.62
C PHE A 159 6.02 -13.36 -4.96
N ASP A 160 5.17 -12.83 -5.85
CA ASP A 160 5.61 -12.36 -7.17
C ASP A 160 6.38 -11.03 -7.09
N SER A 161 6.24 -10.27 -6.01
CA SER A 161 6.88 -8.97 -5.79
C SER A 161 6.73 -8.52 -4.32
N VAL A 162 7.40 -7.43 -3.96
CA VAL A 162 7.12 -6.64 -2.75
C VAL A 162 6.69 -5.22 -3.10
N GLU A 163 5.83 -4.63 -2.25
CA GLU A 163 5.48 -3.21 -2.29
C GLU A 163 6.08 -2.53 -1.05
N ILE A 164 7.06 -1.65 -1.25
CA ILE A 164 7.63 -0.82 -0.19
C ILE A 164 6.64 0.30 0.14
N HIS A 165 6.18 0.36 1.38
CA HIS A 165 5.21 1.35 1.82
C HIS A 165 5.88 2.68 2.18
N ALA A 166 5.93 3.62 1.24
CA ALA A 166 6.48 4.97 1.39
C ALA A 166 5.38 6.05 1.37
N ALA A 167 4.19 5.73 1.91
CA ALA A 167 3.02 6.60 1.88
C ALA A 167 2.35 6.72 3.26
N HIS A 168 1.29 7.54 3.34
CA HIS A 168 0.33 7.60 4.45
C HIS A 168 0.94 7.96 5.81
N THR A 169 1.97 8.79 5.81
CA THR A 169 2.69 9.24 7.01
C THR A 169 3.42 8.09 7.76
N TYR A 170 3.69 6.94 7.11
CA TYR A 170 4.55 5.91 7.67
C TYR A 170 6.03 6.32 7.57
N LEU A 171 6.94 5.61 8.21
CA LEU A 171 8.32 6.03 8.44
C LEU A 171 9.01 6.61 7.19
N ILE A 172 8.95 5.91 6.05
CA ILE A 172 9.58 6.39 4.81
C ILE A 172 8.94 7.69 4.32
N ASN A 173 7.60 7.82 4.39
CA ASN A 173 6.91 9.06 4.07
C ASN A 173 7.29 10.19 5.05
N GLN A 174 7.48 9.87 6.33
CA GLN A 174 7.96 10.85 7.33
C GLN A 174 9.37 11.36 7.00
N PHE A 175 10.26 10.50 6.48
CA PHE A 175 11.57 10.95 5.99
C PHE A 175 11.45 11.86 4.77
N LEU A 176 10.55 11.58 3.84
CA LEU A 176 10.29 12.43 2.67
C LEU A 176 9.66 13.77 3.04
N SER A 177 8.86 13.82 4.10
CA SER A 177 8.09 14.99 4.53
C SER A 177 8.96 16.04 5.23
N PRO A 178 9.05 17.29 4.74
CA PRO A 178 9.79 18.34 5.45
C PRO A 178 9.13 18.70 6.78
N TYR A 179 7.85 18.39 6.99
CA TYR A 179 7.18 18.61 8.28
C TYR A 179 7.70 17.66 9.37
N TYR A 180 7.84 16.36 9.08
CA TYR A 180 8.29 15.36 10.04
C TYR A 180 9.81 15.26 10.10
N ASN A 181 10.50 15.51 8.99
CA ASN A 181 11.95 15.41 8.90
C ASN A 181 12.62 16.77 9.11
N ARG A 182 13.10 17.00 10.33
CA ARG A 182 13.82 18.21 10.75
C ARG A 182 15.31 17.96 10.92
N ARG A 183 15.83 16.90 10.30
CA ARG A 183 17.26 16.54 10.37
C ARG A 183 18.13 17.57 9.65
N GLU A 184 19.36 17.72 10.16
CA GLU A 184 20.39 18.58 9.58
C GLU A 184 21.57 17.77 9.03
N ASP A 185 21.48 16.43 9.06
CA ASP A 185 22.45 15.51 8.48
C ASP A 185 22.09 15.10 7.05
N GLU A 186 22.81 14.10 6.50
CA GLU A 186 22.62 13.60 5.14
C GLU A 186 21.24 12.96 4.86
N TYR A 187 20.36 12.84 5.86
CA TYR A 187 18.98 12.35 5.72
C TYR A 187 17.94 13.46 5.81
N GLY A 188 18.33 14.72 5.97
CA GLY A 188 17.41 15.86 6.15
C GLY A 188 17.73 17.08 5.28
N GLY A 189 16.88 18.10 5.40
CA GLY A 189 17.02 19.35 4.63
C GLY A 189 16.53 19.20 3.19
N SER A 190 17.42 19.03 2.22
CA SER A 190 17.07 18.92 0.79
C SER A 190 16.22 17.68 0.49
N LEU A 191 15.41 17.73 -0.59
CA LEU A 191 14.65 16.57 -1.04
C LEU A 191 15.55 15.36 -1.34
N GLU A 192 16.73 15.60 -1.91
CA GLU A 192 17.73 14.57 -2.18
C GLU A 192 18.11 13.82 -0.90
N ASN A 193 18.37 14.54 0.18
CA ASN A 193 18.67 13.94 1.47
C ASN A 193 17.46 13.22 2.07
N ARG A 194 16.27 13.84 1.99
CA ARG A 194 15.03 13.25 2.53
C ARG A 194 14.62 11.94 1.85
N MET A 195 14.94 11.75 0.57
CA MET A 195 14.66 10.49 -0.13
C MET A 195 15.75 9.42 0.06
N ARG A 196 16.86 9.75 0.70
CA ARG A 196 18.01 8.84 0.89
C ARG A 196 17.61 7.52 1.55
N LEU A 197 16.83 7.55 2.64
CA LEU A 197 16.34 6.33 3.30
C LEU A 197 15.59 5.40 2.33
N LEU A 198 14.69 5.95 1.52
CA LEU A 198 13.94 5.17 0.53
C LEU A 198 14.87 4.53 -0.52
N LEU A 199 15.87 5.29 -1.00
CA LEU A 199 16.82 4.80 -1.98
C LEU A 199 17.76 3.73 -1.41
N GLU A 200 18.19 3.86 -0.15
CA GLU A 200 18.99 2.84 0.54
C GLU A 200 18.20 1.55 0.78
N ILE A 201 16.93 1.66 1.22
CA ILE A 201 16.03 0.51 1.34
C ILE A 201 15.86 -0.19 0.00
N TYR A 202 15.62 0.56 -1.09
CA TYR A 202 15.51 -0.01 -2.43
C TYR A 202 16.81 -0.72 -2.85
N SER A 203 17.94 -0.07 -2.68
CA SER A 203 19.25 -0.60 -3.09
C SER A 203 19.60 -1.89 -2.35
N GLU A 204 19.42 -1.92 -1.03
CA GLU A 204 19.68 -3.11 -0.21
C GLU A 204 18.69 -4.23 -0.55
N THR A 205 17.40 -3.90 -0.74
CA THR A 205 16.39 -4.85 -1.20
C THR A 205 16.78 -5.46 -2.54
N ARG A 206 17.11 -4.65 -3.54
CA ARG A 206 17.51 -5.09 -4.88
C ARG A 206 18.73 -6.01 -4.82
N THR A 207 19.71 -5.69 -3.97
CA THR A 207 20.90 -6.52 -3.73
C THR A 207 20.55 -7.93 -3.24
N LEU A 208 19.57 -8.05 -2.33
CA LEU A 208 19.19 -9.34 -1.77
C LEU A 208 18.25 -10.16 -2.65
N VAL A 209 17.31 -9.50 -3.36
CA VAL A 209 16.31 -10.23 -4.18
C VAL A 209 16.71 -10.41 -5.63
N GLY A 210 17.74 -9.68 -6.11
CA GLY A 210 18.23 -9.73 -7.49
C GLY A 210 17.33 -8.97 -8.48
N ASP A 211 17.79 -8.88 -9.75
CA ASP A 211 17.15 -8.02 -10.77
C ASP A 211 15.83 -8.57 -11.30
N ALA A 212 15.59 -9.87 -11.20
CA ALA A 212 14.41 -10.51 -11.74
C ALA A 212 13.17 -10.38 -10.86
N PHE A 213 13.33 -10.05 -9.57
CA PHE A 213 12.21 -9.92 -8.63
C PHE A 213 11.70 -8.47 -8.62
N PRO A 214 10.46 -8.20 -9.05
CA PRO A 214 9.95 -6.86 -9.11
C PRO A 214 9.83 -6.19 -7.73
N ILE A 215 10.13 -4.89 -7.67
CA ILE A 215 9.97 -4.06 -6.46
C ILE A 215 9.07 -2.89 -6.81
N LEU A 216 7.94 -2.80 -6.13
CA LEU A 216 6.97 -1.73 -6.26
C LEU A 216 7.13 -0.74 -5.10
N VAL A 217 6.84 0.53 -5.35
CA VAL A 217 6.86 1.57 -4.31
C VAL A 217 5.52 2.30 -4.28
N LYS A 218 4.91 2.38 -3.10
CA LYS A 218 3.71 3.17 -2.89
C LYS A 218 4.06 4.52 -2.28
N LEU A 219 3.64 5.60 -2.94
CA LEU A 219 3.91 6.98 -2.56
C LEU A 219 2.64 7.76 -2.23
N THR A 220 2.75 8.70 -1.31
CA THR A 220 1.78 9.77 -1.12
C THR A 220 1.98 10.82 -2.22
N ALA A 221 0.94 11.14 -3.00
CA ALA A 221 1.00 12.16 -4.05
C ALA A 221 1.33 13.54 -3.47
N THR A 222 0.69 13.89 -2.37
CA THR A 222 0.96 15.10 -1.59
C THR A 222 0.38 14.95 -0.19
N GLU A 223 0.87 15.70 0.78
CA GLU A 223 0.37 15.61 2.17
C GLU A 223 -0.78 16.58 2.48
N PHE A 224 -1.20 17.42 1.52
CA PHE A 224 -2.34 18.33 1.60
C PHE A 224 -2.34 19.30 2.81
N PHE A 225 -1.19 19.61 3.37
CA PHE A 225 -1.04 20.61 4.43
C PHE A 225 0.26 21.39 4.28
N ASP A 226 0.29 22.60 4.84
CA ASP A 226 1.43 23.49 4.74
C ASP A 226 2.68 22.91 5.41
N GLY A 227 3.78 22.92 4.68
CA GLY A 227 5.05 22.34 5.15
C GLY A 227 5.13 20.82 5.04
N GLY A 228 4.13 20.15 4.46
CA GLY A 228 4.19 18.73 4.11
C GLY A 228 4.88 18.48 2.77
N LEU A 229 4.98 17.21 2.38
CA LEU A 229 5.50 16.79 1.07
C LEU A 229 4.57 17.32 -0.04
N THR A 230 5.15 18.05 -0.99
CA THR A 230 4.43 18.61 -2.13
C THR A 230 4.33 17.64 -3.29
N PHE A 231 3.38 17.87 -4.20
CA PHE A 231 3.23 17.02 -5.40
C PHE A 231 4.45 17.14 -6.33
N ASP A 232 5.03 18.35 -6.48
CA ASP A 232 6.23 18.53 -7.30
C ASP A 232 7.43 17.76 -6.75
N GLU A 233 7.60 17.71 -5.43
CA GLU A 233 8.62 16.87 -4.79
C GLU A 233 8.36 15.38 -5.05
N THR A 234 7.10 14.92 -4.94
CA THR A 234 6.73 13.53 -5.24
C THR A 234 7.04 13.16 -6.69
N ARG A 235 6.82 14.06 -7.65
CA ARG A 235 7.20 13.84 -9.07
C ARG A 235 8.71 13.63 -9.24
N ILE A 236 9.51 14.40 -8.51
CA ILE A 236 10.98 14.23 -8.51
C ILE A 236 11.37 12.88 -7.91
N VAL A 237 10.74 12.48 -6.80
CA VAL A 237 10.96 11.15 -6.20
C VAL A 237 10.60 10.03 -7.18
N CYS A 238 9.46 10.14 -7.90
CA CYS A 238 9.05 9.14 -8.90
C CYS A 238 10.10 8.98 -10.02
N LYS A 239 10.60 10.09 -10.56
CA LYS A 239 11.67 10.05 -11.57
C LYS A 239 12.93 9.38 -11.04
N LYS A 240 13.31 9.69 -9.80
CA LYS A 240 14.48 9.07 -9.18
C LYS A 240 14.30 7.57 -8.95
N LEU A 241 13.10 7.14 -8.57
CA LEU A 241 12.79 5.70 -8.42
C LEU A 241 12.83 4.95 -9.76
N GLU A 242 12.36 5.57 -10.85
CA GLU A 242 12.52 5.01 -12.20
C GLU A 242 14.00 4.88 -12.59
N GLU A 243 14.80 5.94 -12.37
CA GLU A 243 16.25 5.94 -12.67
C GLU A 243 17.00 4.80 -11.96
N VAL A 244 16.64 4.47 -10.74
CA VAL A 244 17.28 3.38 -9.97
C VAL A 244 16.69 2.01 -10.28
N GLY A 245 15.60 1.90 -11.06
CA GLY A 245 15.06 0.64 -11.57
C GLY A 245 13.90 0.05 -10.73
N VAL A 246 13.07 0.88 -10.11
CA VAL A 246 11.78 0.45 -9.52
C VAL A 246 10.84 -0.01 -10.64
N ASP A 247 10.07 -1.08 -10.41
CA ASP A 247 9.27 -1.71 -11.45
C ASP A 247 7.86 -1.11 -11.63
N ALA A 248 7.30 -0.47 -10.60
CA ALA A 248 6.04 0.29 -10.69
C ALA A 248 5.87 1.25 -9.50
N ILE A 249 5.10 2.32 -9.72
CA ILE A 249 4.72 3.29 -8.69
C ILE A 249 3.22 3.19 -8.42
N ILE A 250 2.85 3.10 -7.14
CA ILE A 250 1.47 3.19 -6.69
C ILE A 250 1.23 4.61 -6.15
N VAL A 251 0.41 5.38 -6.86
CA VAL A 251 0.06 6.76 -6.49
C VAL A 251 -1.15 6.75 -5.57
N SER A 252 -0.96 7.17 -4.34
CA SER A 252 -1.96 7.19 -3.28
C SER A 252 -1.95 8.53 -2.55
N GLY A 253 -2.85 8.71 -1.65
CA GLY A 253 -2.85 9.80 -0.70
C GLY A 253 -3.74 9.41 0.48
N ASN A 254 -3.37 9.85 1.64
CA ASN A 254 -4.15 9.72 2.84
C ASN A 254 -3.67 10.77 3.83
N ILE A 255 -4.59 11.47 4.40
CA ILE A 255 -4.27 12.53 5.33
C ILE A 255 -4.81 12.12 6.69
N HIS A 256 -3.95 12.24 7.68
CA HIS A 256 -4.32 12.07 9.06
C HIS A 256 -4.23 13.42 9.76
N GLY A 257 -5.33 13.84 10.34
CA GLY A 257 -5.47 15.10 11.02
C GLY A 257 -6.93 15.29 11.42
N LYS A 258 -7.31 16.51 11.75
CA LYS A 258 -8.70 16.83 11.99
C LYS A 258 -9.47 16.82 10.68
N ALA A 259 -10.66 16.24 10.66
CA ALA A 259 -11.45 16.01 9.45
C ALA A 259 -11.68 17.26 8.60
N ASN A 260 -11.81 18.42 9.22
CA ASN A 260 -12.01 19.70 8.54
C ASN A 260 -10.75 20.32 7.93
N GLU A 261 -9.58 19.75 8.20
CA GLU A 261 -8.29 20.18 7.61
C GLU A 261 -7.91 19.27 6.42
N LEU A 262 -8.71 18.24 6.16
CA LEU A 262 -8.34 17.18 5.22
C LEU A 262 -9.05 17.37 3.87
N VAL A 263 -8.21 17.27 2.82
CA VAL A 263 -8.64 17.05 1.45
C VAL A 263 -8.15 15.72 1.01
N GLY A 264 -8.49 14.72 0.94
CA GLY A 264 -7.97 13.41 0.60
C GLY A 264 -9.02 12.34 0.84
N GLU A 265 -8.60 11.20 1.24
CA GLU A 265 -9.51 10.13 1.57
C GLU A 265 -10.32 10.49 2.83
N ARG A 266 -11.59 10.05 2.85
CA ARG A 266 -12.47 10.28 3.97
C ARG A 266 -11.90 9.82 5.30
N PHE A 267 -12.01 10.70 6.26
CA PHE A 267 -11.72 10.45 7.66
C PHE A 267 -12.82 11.08 8.53
N ASP A 268 -13.33 10.42 9.56
CA ASP A 268 -14.30 10.94 10.54
C ASP A 268 -15.50 11.72 9.96
N GLY A 269 -16.13 11.23 8.93
CA GLY A 269 -17.26 11.90 8.30
C GLY A 269 -16.94 12.61 7.00
N TYR A 270 -15.69 13.02 6.77
CA TYR A 270 -15.27 13.58 5.50
C TYR A 270 -15.32 12.52 4.38
N THR A 271 -15.93 12.84 3.27
CA THR A 271 -16.07 11.91 2.14
C THR A 271 -15.79 12.64 0.85
N LEU A 272 -14.82 12.14 0.07
CA LEU A 272 -14.61 12.59 -1.28
C LEU A 272 -15.77 12.09 -2.14
N GLN A 273 -16.34 13.00 -2.91
CA GLN A 273 -17.52 12.73 -3.74
C GLN A 273 -17.15 12.11 -5.09
N GLU A 274 -15.98 12.45 -5.60
CA GLU A 274 -15.54 12.08 -6.93
C GLU A 274 -15.06 10.64 -7.02
N GLU A 275 -15.29 10.00 -8.17
CA GLU A 275 -14.68 8.73 -8.52
C GLU A 275 -13.22 8.95 -8.90
N GLY A 276 -12.33 8.05 -8.44
CA GLY A 276 -10.93 8.09 -8.83
C GLY A 276 -10.15 9.32 -8.36
N TYR A 277 -10.47 9.91 -7.23
CA TYR A 277 -9.98 11.22 -6.76
C TYR A 277 -8.45 11.42 -6.69
N PHE A 278 -7.65 10.40 -6.88
CA PHE A 278 -6.19 10.52 -7.05
C PHE A 278 -5.72 10.26 -8.48
N HIS A 279 -6.63 10.05 -9.44
CA HIS A 279 -6.22 9.72 -10.81
C HIS A 279 -5.48 10.89 -11.50
N GLU A 280 -5.82 12.15 -11.20
CA GLU A 280 -5.14 13.32 -11.77
C GLU A 280 -3.65 13.34 -11.41
N TYR A 281 -3.29 13.01 -10.16
CA TYR A 281 -1.89 12.86 -9.75
C TYR A 281 -1.22 11.70 -10.49
N GLY A 282 -1.91 10.55 -10.61
CA GLY A 282 -1.44 9.41 -11.38
C GLY A 282 -1.23 9.72 -12.85
N GLN A 283 -2.12 10.51 -13.45
CA GLN A 283 -2.01 10.97 -14.84
C GLN A 283 -0.74 11.81 -15.06
N VAL A 284 -0.50 12.81 -14.23
CA VAL A 284 0.70 13.64 -14.34
C VAL A 284 1.97 12.80 -14.16
N ILE A 285 2.02 11.94 -13.13
CA ILE A 285 3.17 11.06 -12.92
C ILE A 285 3.38 10.13 -14.11
N SER A 286 2.31 9.55 -14.70
CA SER A 286 2.41 8.66 -15.86
C SER A 286 2.87 9.37 -17.16
N GLN A 287 2.88 10.69 -17.17
CA GLN A 287 3.51 11.49 -18.23
C GLN A 287 4.99 11.78 -17.94
N ASP A 288 5.37 11.78 -16.68
CA ASP A 288 6.73 12.07 -16.23
C ASP A 288 7.67 10.86 -16.26
N ILE A 289 7.14 9.64 -16.15
CA ILE A 289 7.89 8.37 -16.08
C ILE A 289 7.32 7.34 -17.06
N HIS A 290 8.11 6.31 -17.38
CA HIS A 290 7.76 5.25 -18.35
C HIS A 290 7.40 3.92 -17.68
N ILE A 291 7.80 3.71 -16.42
CA ILE A 291 7.40 2.52 -15.66
C ILE A 291 5.91 2.57 -15.33
N PRO A 292 5.25 1.42 -15.12
CA PRO A 292 3.83 1.35 -14.81
C PRO A 292 3.42 2.21 -13.62
N VAL A 293 2.34 2.98 -13.81
CA VAL A 293 1.68 3.74 -12.76
C VAL A 293 0.37 3.06 -12.37
N ILE A 294 0.18 2.83 -11.08
CA ILE A 294 -1.02 2.26 -10.49
C ILE A 294 -1.72 3.37 -9.70
N THR A 295 -2.93 3.75 -10.07
CA THR A 295 -3.72 4.72 -9.28
C THR A 295 -4.63 4.01 -8.29
N VAL A 296 -4.82 4.63 -7.11
CA VAL A 296 -5.74 4.15 -6.08
C VAL A 296 -6.54 5.30 -5.50
N GLY A 297 -7.78 5.04 -5.12
CA GLY A 297 -8.64 6.00 -4.42
C GLY A 297 -9.93 6.30 -5.19
N GLY A 298 -11.08 5.99 -4.59
CA GLY A 298 -12.39 6.28 -5.13
C GLY A 298 -12.84 5.43 -6.33
N LEU A 299 -12.06 4.46 -6.77
CA LEU A 299 -12.38 3.60 -7.93
C LEU A 299 -13.48 2.59 -7.59
N ARG A 300 -14.70 2.82 -8.08
CA ARG A 300 -15.91 2.02 -7.79
C ARG A 300 -16.82 1.81 -8.99
N ASP A 301 -16.66 2.59 -10.03
CA ASP A 301 -17.45 2.57 -11.23
C ASP A 301 -16.57 2.12 -12.40
N ILE A 302 -16.99 1.05 -13.08
CA ILE A 302 -16.21 0.49 -14.19
C ILE A 302 -16.17 1.44 -15.39
N ASP A 303 -17.23 2.22 -15.63
CA ASP A 303 -17.29 3.17 -16.74
C ASP A 303 -16.33 4.35 -16.47
N ALA A 304 -16.25 4.81 -15.20
CA ALA A 304 -15.30 5.83 -14.81
C ALA A 304 -13.85 5.33 -14.92
N ILE A 305 -13.58 4.06 -14.54
CA ILE A 305 -12.26 3.46 -14.65
C ILE A 305 -11.85 3.30 -16.11
N GLU A 306 -12.76 2.87 -17.00
CA GLU A 306 -12.53 2.80 -18.45
C GLU A 306 -12.21 4.18 -19.02
N ASN A 307 -12.99 5.20 -18.64
CA ASN A 307 -12.73 6.57 -19.10
C ASN A 307 -11.33 7.07 -18.67
N ILE A 308 -10.87 6.76 -17.45
CA ILE A 308 -9.51 7.08 -17.01
C ILE A 308 -8.49 6.31 -17.86
N ALA A 309 -8.69 5.01 -18.07
CA ALA A 309 -7.78 4.17 -18.86
C ALA A 309 -7.63 4.66 -20.31
N ASP A 310 -8.74 5.09 -20.92
CA ASP A 310 -8.78 5.53 -22.33
C ASP A 310 -8.17 6.94 -22.52
N ASN A 311 -8.16 7.78 -21.48
CA ASN A 311 -7.72 9.18 -21.56
C ASN A 311 -6.42 9.50 -20.84
N THR A 312 -5.76 8.51 -20.22
CA THR A 312 -4.50 8.69 -19.48
C THR A 312 -3.49 7.59 -19.83
N ASN A 313 -2.24 7.78 -19.40
CA ASN A 313 -1.20 6.75 -19.47
C ASN A 313 -1.21 5.82 -18.24
N ILE A 314 -2.20 5.92 -17.35
CA ILE A 314 -2.31 5.05 -16.18
C ILE A 314 -2.59 3.62 -16.65
N GLN A 315 -1.79 2.67 -16.18
CA GLN A 315 -1.84 1.31 -16.68
C GLN A 315 -2.62 0.36 -15.77
N PHE A 316 -2.72 0.65 -14.46
CA PHE A 316 -3.35 -0.23 -13.48
C PHE A 316 -4.20 0.55 -12.48
N PHE A 317 -5.27 -0.10 -12.02
CA PHE A 317 -6.32 0.50 -11.21
C PHE A 317 -6.51 -0.29 -9.91
N ALA A 318 -6.13 0.32 -8.79
CA ALA A 318 -6.16 -0.35 -7.49
C ALA A 318 -7.46 -0.08 -6.73
N VAL A 319 -8.17 -1.14 -6.45
CA VAL A 319 -9.47 -1.13 -5.76
C VAL A 319 -9.30 -1.71 -4.35
N SER A 320 -9.87 -1.05 -3.34
CA SER A 320 -9.79 -1.47 -1.94
C SER A 320 -11.18 -1.80 -1.36
N ARG A 321 -11.89 -0.81 -0.81
CA ARG A 321 -13.18 -1.01 -0.13
C ARG A 321 -14.26 -1.71 -0.95
N PRO A 322 -14.40 -1.50 -2.27
CA PRO A 322 -15.32 -2.29 -3.08
C PRO A 322 -15.02 -3.79 -3.02
N LEU A 323 -13.75 -4.21 -3.05
CA LEU A 323 -13.36 -5.62 -2.94
C LEU A 323 -13.52 -6.20 -1.52
N LEU A 324 -13.62 -5.37 -0.47
CA LEU A 324 -14.07 -5.82 0.85
C LEU A 324 -15.58 -6.12 0.87
N ALA A 325 -16.35 -5.42 0.05
CA ALA A 325 -17.79 -5.64 -0.07
C ALA A 325 -18.09 -6.83 -1.01
N GLU A 326 -17.44 -6.84 -2.17
CA GLU A 326 -17.64 -7.80 -3.24
C GLU A 326 -16.29 -8.38 -3.70
N PRO A 327 -15.75 -9.44 -3.11
CA PRO A 327 -14.50 -10.06 -3.59
C PRO A 327 -14.57 -10.51 -5.06
N GLN A 328 -15.77 -10.83 -5.56
CA GLN A 328 -16.03 -11.26 -6.94
C GLN A 328 -16.27 -10.10 -7.93
N LEU A 329 -16.03 -8.85 -7.54
CA LEU A 329 -16.35 -7.66 -8.31
C LEU A 329 -15.70 -7.65 -9.70
N ILE A 330 -14.42 -7.99 -9.80
CA ILE A 330 -13.70 -7.94 -11.08
C ILE A 330 -14.23 -8.99 -12.04
N LYS A 331 -14.52 -10.20 -11.55
CA LYS A 331 -15.19 -11.26 -12.34
C LYS A 331 -16.56 -10.81 -12.82
N ARG A 332 -17.36 -10.22 -11.94
CA ARG A 332 -18.69 -9.68 -12.27
C ARG A 332 -18.63 -8.62 -13.39
N TRP A 333 -17.67 -7.71 -13.32
CA TRP A 333 -17.45 -6.70 -14.36
C TRP A 333 -16.98 -7.33 -15.68
N LYS A 334 -16.10 -8.32 -15.64
CA LYS A 334 -15.63 -9.06 -16.82
C LYS A 334 -16.77 -9.80 -17.53
N GLU A 335 -17.72 -10.35 -16.77
CA GLU A 335 -18.93 -11.01 -17.26
C GLU A 335 -19.98 -10.02 -17.79
N GLY A 336 -19.70 -8.72 -17.80
CA GLY A 336 -20.56 -7.66 -18.35
C GLY A 336 -21.60 -7.09 -17.40
N ASN A 337 -21.65 -7.53 -16.15
CA ASN A 337 -22.53 -6.94 -15.15
C ASN A 337 -21.90 -5.68 -14.53
N ARG A 338 -22.30 -4.52 -15.02
CA ARG A 338 -21.80 -3.18 -14.65
C ARG A 338 -22.63 -2.49 -13.55
N ALA A 339 -23.51 -3.23 -12.88
CA ALA A 339 -24.31 -2.68 -11.79
C ALA A 339 -23.42 -1.98 -10.71
N PRO A 340 -23.93 -0.96 -10.03
CA PRO A 340 -23.20 -0.27 -8.97
C PRO A 340 -22.64 -1.23 -7.92
N VAL A 341 -21.49 -0.89 -7.37
CA VAL A 341 -20.84 -1.71 -6.31
C VAL A 341 -21.60 -1.61 -4.99
N ASP A 342 -21.57 -2.68 -4.19
CA ASP A 342 -22.21 -2.73 -2.87
C ASP A 342 -21.56 -1.81 -1.81
N CYS A 343 -20.39 -1.27 -2.09
CA CYS A 343 -19.68 -0.37 -1.18
C CYS A 343 -20.34 1.02 -1.12
N GLU A 344 -21.01 1.32 -0.01
CA GLU A 344 -21.70 2.60 0.23
C GLU A 344 -20.78 3.73 0.75
N ARG A 345 -19.45 3.56 0.76
CA ARG A 345 -18.48 4.52 1.36
C ARG A 345 -18.75 4.89 2.81
N CYS A 346 -19.45 4.08 3.55
CA CYS A 346 -19.88 4.38 4.93
C CYS A 346 -18.73 4.33 5.95
N SER A 347 -17.54 3.91 5.58
CA SER A 347 -16.32 3.76 6.40
C SER A 347 -16.49 2.89 7.67
N LYS A 348 -17.50 2.00 7.71
CA LYS A 348 -17.77 1.08 8.83
C LYS A 348 -17.04 -0.27 8.71
N CYS A 349 -16.04 -0.35 7.82
CA CYS A 349 -15.31 -1.62 7.56
C CYS A 349 -14.38 -2.02 8.70
N ARG A 350 -13.93 -1.07 9.55
CA ARG A 350 -13.04 -1.35 10.68
C ARG A 350 -13.85 -1.90 11.84
N THR A 351 -13.56 -3.14 12.24
CA THR A 351 -14.25 -3.78 13.37
C THR A 351 -13.24 -4.46 14.31
N LYS A 352 -13.63 -4.70 15.55
CA LYS A 352 -12.80 -5.45 16.53
C LYS A 352 -12.56 -6.92 16.15
N ARG A 353 -13.32 -7.47 15.18
CA ARG A 353 -13.25 -8.87 14.77
C ARG A 353 -12.56 -9.06 13.40
N GLY A 354 -11.92 -8.00 12.91
CA GLY A 354 -11.34 -7.94 11.57
C GLY A 354 -12.02 -6.86 10.71
N ASN A 355 -11.38 -6.49 9.61
CA ASN A 355 -11.88 -5.48 8.71
C ASN A 355 -12.62 -6.12 7.52
N PHE A 356 -13.92 -5.92 7.45
CA PHE A 356 -14.80 -6.45 6.40
C PHE A 356 -16.03 -5.54 6.21
N CYS A 357 -16.71 -5.67 5.08
CA CYS A 357 -17.92 -4.90 4.83
C CYS A 357 -19.10 -5.39 5.70
N VAL A 358 -19.51 -4.59 6.68
CA VAL A 358 -20.63 -4.91 7.57
C VAL A 358 -21.98 -4.77 6.88
N VAL A 359 -22.10 -3.93 5.86
CA VAL A 359 -23.33 -3.69 5.10
C VAL A 359 -23.66 -4.90 4.24
N TYR A 360 -22.71 -5.35 3.42
CA TYR A 360 -22.85 -6.53 2.58
C TYR A 360 -23.15 -7.81 3.38
N LYS A 361 -22.42 -8.03 4.47
CA LYS A 361 -22.63 -9.18 5.35
C LYS A 361 -24.02 -9.20 5.98
N ASN A 362 -24.59 -8.03 6.28
CA ASN A 362 -25.95 -7.94 6.84
C ASN A 362 -27.04 -8.15 5.77
N ARG A 363 -26.80 -7.74 4.51
CA ARG A 363 -27.72 -8.01 3.40
C ARG A 363 -27.81 -9.51 3.11
N ASN A 364 -26.68 -10.20 3.01
CA ASN A 364 -26.65 -11.64 2.71
C ASN A 364 -27.14 -12.54 3.85
N ARG A 365 -27.33 -12.00 5.07
CA ARG A 365 -27.97 -12.74 6.17
C ARG A 365 -29.48 -12.60 6.20
N ARG A 366 -30.04 -11.66 5.40
CA ARG A 366 -31.48 -11.41 5.29
C ARG A 366 -32.10 -11.99 4.03
N SER A 367 -31.27 -12.45 3.10
CA SER A 367 -31.63 -13.24 1.92
C SER A 367 -31.46 -14.75 2.22
#